data_2a7b3bf93b1e64305bce0dd685aef713
#
_entry.id   2a7b3bf93b1e64305bce0dd685aef713
#
_cell.length_a   1.000
_cell.length_b   1.000
_cell.length_c   1.000
_cell.angle_alpha   90.00
_cell.angle_beta   90.00
_cell.angle_gamma   90.00
#
_symmetry.space_group_name_H-M   'P 1'
#
loop_
_entity.id
_entity.type
_entity.pdbx_description
1 polymer ?
#
loop_
_entity_poly.entity_id
_entity_poly.type
_entity_poly.pdbx_seq_one_letter_code
_entity_poly.pdbx_strand_id
1 'polypeptide(L)'
;ARRGAIIGAPVDAAKLPPHVGQAFMAIEDRRFYSHFGIDPRGILRAAWANMGSRGVRQGGSTITQQLAKNAFLDADRTAGRKLREVLIAFWLEAWLSKDEILSRYLSNVYFGDNVYGLTAAAKHYFGRAPDKLNVGQAAMLAGLVKAPSRLAPTGNLEGAQAREMVVVGAMVGA
;
A
#
# COMPACT_ATOMS: atom_id res chain seq x y z
N ALA A 1 7.49 18.49 -21.76
CA ALA A 1 7.96 17.13 -21.92
C ALA A 1 7.24 16.25 -20.90
N ARG A 2 6.40 15.29 -21.33
CA ARG A 2 5.82 14.28 -20.44
C ARG A 2 6.99 13.42 -19.94
N ARG A 3 7.34 13.58 -18.67
CA ARG A 3 8.26 12.64 -18.03
C ARG A 3 7.57 11.28 -18.02
N GLY A 4 8.19 10.26 -18.58
CA GLY A 4 7.73 8.90 -18.51
C GLY A 4 7.65 8.41 -17.06
N ALA A 5 6.90 7.31 -16.81
CA ALA A 5 6.83 6.69 -15.49
C ALA A 5 8.22 6.23 -15.03
N ILE A 6 8.54 6.50 -13.76
CA ILE A 6 9.78 6.05 -13.13
C ILE A 6 9.47 4.73 -12.42
N ILE A 7 10.05 3.65 -12.89
CA ILE A 7 9.90 2.31 -12.32
C ILE A 7 11.27 1.88 -11.82
N GLY A 8 11.36 1.59 -10.52
CA GLY A 8 12.60 1.14 -9.91
C GLY A 8 12.81 -0.37 -9.99
N ALA A 9 13.97 -0.82 -9.51
CA ALA A 9 14.27 -2.23 -9.38
C ALA A 9 13.28 -2.94 -8.42
N PRO A 10 12.94 -4.22 -8.67
CA PRO A 10 12.11 -4.98 -7.75
C PRO A 10 12.73 -5.07 -6.35
N VAL A 11 11.90 -5.12 -5.32
CA VAL A 11 12.34 -5.35 -3.94
C VAL A 11 11.96 -6.77 -3.50
N ASP A 12 12.76 -7.32 -2.60
CA ASP A 12 12.45 -8.55 -1.86
C ASP A 12 12.09 -8.16 -0.42
N ALA A 13 10.83 -8.33 -0.05
CA ALA A 13 10.32 -7.96 1.26
C ALA A 13 11.07 -8.67 2.40
N ALA A 14 11.54 -9.89 2.20
CA ALA A 14 12.29 -10.65 3.19
C ALA A 14 13.67 -10.04 3.48
N LYS A 15 14.21 -9.24 2.56
CA LYS A 15 15.52 -8.56 2.71
C LYS A 15 15.41 -7.13 3.20
N LEU A 16 14.21 -6.59 3.32
CA LEU A 16 13.97 -5.25 3.85
C LEU A 16 13.97 -5.27 5.39
N PRO A 17 14.35 -4.16 6.04
CA PRO A 17 14.15 -4.02 7.48
C PRO A 17 12.68 -4.24 7.84
N PRO A 18 12.37 -4.89 8.98
CA PRO A 18 10.99 -5.21 9.35
C PRO A 18 10.05 -4.02 9.39
N HIS A 19 10.52 -2.84 9.79
CA HIS A 19 9.70 -1.63 9.89
C HIS A 19 9.15 -1.14 8.55
N VAL A 20 9.80 -1.48 7.43
CA VAL A 20 9.32 -1.08 6.10
C VAL A 20 8.02 -1.80 5.75
N GLY A 21 8.01 -3.12 5.78
CA GLY A 21 6.79 -3.91 5.54
C GLY A 21 5.71 -3.65 6.60
N GLN A 22 6.11 -3.50 7.85
CA GLN A 22 5.20 -3.21 8.97
C GLN A 22 4.44 -1.89 8.77
N ALA A 23 5.07 -0.85 8.23
CA ALA A 23 4.40 0.42 7.95
C ALA A 23 3.25 0.24 6.96
N PHE A 24 3.47 -0.47 5.87
CA PHE A 24 2.43 -0.75 4.87
C PHE A 24 1.33 -1.65 5.42
N MET A 25 1.69 -2.73 6.12
CA MET A 25 0.71 -3.63 6.72
C MET A 25 -0.14 -2.94 7.79
N ALA A 26 0.46 -2.11 8.63
CA ALA A 26 -0.26 -1.42 9.71
C ALA A 26 -1.37 -0.51 9.20
N ILE A 27 -1.18 0.17 8.08
CA ILE A 27 -2.15 1.12 7.54
C ILE A 27 -3.07 0.50 6.48
N GLU A 28 -2.58 -0.46 5.69
CA GLU A 28 -3.32 -1.03 4.58
C GLU A 28 -3.96 -2.38 4.89
N ASP A 29 -3.29 -3.22 5.69
CA ASP A 29 -3.72 -4.60 5.89
C ASP A 29 -3.10 -5.21 7.15
N ARG A 30 -3.67 -4.91 8.32
CA ARG A 30 -3.13 -5.34 9.63
C ARG A 30 -3.00 -6.84 9.78
N ARG A 31 -3.85 -7.59 9.11
CA ARG A 31 -3.93 -9.05 9.22
C ARG A 31 -3.37 -9.75 7.99
N PHE A 32 -2.46 -9.08 7.28
CA PHE A 32 -1.90 -9.59 6.03
C PHE A 32 -1.41 -11.04 6.13
N TYR A 33 -0.66 -11.39 7.17
CA TYR A 33 -0.16 -12.74 7.35
C TYR A 33 -1.22 -13.77 7.81
N SER A 34 -2.40 -13.32 8.19
CA SER A 34 -3.43 -14.19 8.79
C SER A 34 -4.60 -14.50 7.86
N HIS A 35 -4.86 -13.69 6.84
CA HIS A 35 -5.96 -13.92 5.90
C HIS A 35 -5.51 -14.68 4.64
N PHE A 36 -6.47 -15.07 3.80
CA PHE A 36 -6.24 -15.75 2.53
C PHE A 36 -6.80 -14.94 1.34
N GLY A 37 -6.31 -13.72 1.17
CA GLY A 37 -6.66 -12.83 0.06
C GLY A 37 -7.73 -11.79 0.39
N ILE A 38 -8.69 -12.11 1.24
CA ILE A 38 -9.65 -11.16 1.81
C ILE A 38 -9.60 -11.19 3.33
N ASP A 39 -9.95 -10.08 3.97
CA ASP A 39 -10.03 -9.98 5.43
C ASP A 39 -11.45 -9.59 5.86
N PRO A 40 -12.35 -10.55 6.14
CA PRO A 40 -13.72 -10.27 6.56
C PRO A 40 -13.80 -9.42 7.84
N ARG A 41 -12.90 -9.61 8.78
CA ARG A 41 -12.84 -8.78 9.99
C ARG A 41 -12.42 -7.35 9.70
N GLY A 42 -11.49 -7.17 8.76
CA GLY A 42 -11.08 -5.86 8.26
C GLY A 42 -12.22 -5.13 7.57
N ILE A 43 -13.01 -5.84 6.76
CA ILE A 43 -14.20 -5.30 6.10
C ILE A 43 -15.24 -4.84 7.12
N LEU A 44 -15.55 -5.66 8.13
CA LEU A 44 -16.49 -5.31 9.18
C LEU A 44 -16.01 -4.10 10.00
N ARG A 45 -14.74 -4.06 10.35
CA ARG A 45 -14.13 -2.92 11.06
C ARG A 45 -14.23 -1.64 10.23
N ALA A 46 -13.91 -1.70 8.96
CA ALA A 46 -13.99 -0.55 8.05
C ALA A 46 -15.44 -0.07 7.89
N ALA A 47 -16.40 -0.98 7.75
CA ALA A 47 -17.82 -0.65 7.67
C ALA A 47 -18.30 0.05 8.95
N TRP A 48 -17.94 -0.47 10.12
CA TRP A 48 -18.28 0.14 11.40
C TRP A 48 -17.69 1.53 11.56
N ALA A 49 -16.39 1.70 11.27
CA ALA A 49 -15.72 2.99 11.34
C ALA A 49 -16.32 4.02 10.37
N ASN A 50 -16.73 3.59 9.18
CA ASN A 50 -17.31 4.47 8.17
C ASN A 50 -18.77 4.89 8.49
N MET A 51 -19.49 4.12 9.30
CA MET A 51 -20.84 4.48 9.75
C MET A 51 -20.86 5.67 10.71
N GLY A 52 -19.79 5.85 11.51
CA GLY A 52 -19.69 6.90 12.52
C GLY A 52 -18.91 8.16 12.10
N SER A 53 -18.26 8.13 10.95
CA SER A 53 -17.33 9.21 10.55
C SER A 53 -17.85 10.06 9.40
N ARG A 54 -17.89 11.37 9.63
CA ARG A 54 -17.98 12.37 8.58
C ARG A 54 -16.56 12.72 8.12
N GLY A 55 -15.91 11.84 7.35
CA GLY A 55 -14.53 12.14 6.93
C GLY A 55 -13.81 10.99 6.23
N VAL A 56 -12.60 10.70 6.65
CA VAL A 56 -11.72 9.72 6.01
C VAL A 56 -12.31 8.31 6.13
N ARG A 57 -12.68 7.73 5.00
CA ARG A 57 -13.17 6.35 4.93
C ARG A 57 -12.00 5.38 5.06
N GLN A 58 -12.13 4.41 5.95
CA GLN A 58 -11.20 3.28 6.01
C GLN A 58 -11.52 2.29 4.89
N GLY A 59 -10.48 1.81 4.19
CA GLY A 59 -10.60 0.77 3.19
C GLY A 59 -10.62 -0.62 3.81
N GLY A 60 -11.41 -1.52 3.23
CA GLY A 60 -11.45 -2.93 3.61
C GLY A 60 -10.69 -3.86 2.68
N SER A 61 -10.06 -3.33 1.63
CA SER A 61 -9.28 -4.12 0.68
C SER A 61 -7.91 -4.50 1.22
N THR A 62 -7.53 -5.76 1.03
CA THR A 62 -6.22 -6.28 1.43
C THR A 62 -5.11 -5.86 0.47
N ILE A 63 -3.86 -6.04 0.89
CA ILE A 63 -2.69 -5.87 0.01
C ILE A 63 -2.80 -6.80 -1.21
N THR A 64 -3.23 -8.03 -1.02
CA THR A 64 -3.43 -8.99 -2.11
C THR A 64 -4.48 -8.54 -3.11
N GLN A 65 -5.60 -7.99 -2.64
CA GLN A 65 -6.62 -7.40 -3.51
C GLN A 65 -6.11 -6.18 -4.29
N GLN A 66 -5.33 -5.34 -3.64
CA GLN A 66 -4.72 -4.18 -4.30
C GLN A 66 -3.72 -4.61 -5.38
N LEU A 67 -2.92 -5.64 -5.12
CA LEU A 67 -2.03 -6.23 -6.12
C LEU A 67 -2.82 -6.80 -7.30
N ALA A 68 -3.88 -7.55 -7.05
CA ALA A 68 -4.76 -8.09 -8.07
C ALA A 68 -5.35 -6.99 -8.96
N LYS A 69 -5.85 -5.93 -8.35
CA LYS A 69 -6.40 -4.77 -9.04
C LYS A 69 -5.36 -4.08 -9.92
N ASN A 70 -4.18 -3.83 -9.40
CA ASN A 70 -3.16 -3.04 -10.11
C ASN A 70 -2.47 -3.83 -11.23
N ALA A 71 -2.33 -5.14 -11.08
CA ALA A 71 -1.59 -5.99 -12.02
C ALA A 71 -2.46 -6.59 -13.12
N PHE A 72 -3.76 -6.82 -12.87
CA PHE A 72 -4.59 -7.67 -13.74
C PHE A 72 -5.91 -7.04 -14.17
N LEU A 73 -6.32 -5.91 -13.63
CA LEU A 73 -7.64 -5.35 -13.87
C LEU A 73 -7.59 -3.93 -14.43
N ASP A 74 -8.56 -3.62 -15.29
CA ASP A 74 -8.77 -2.28 -15.84
C ASP A 74 -9.45 -1.34 -14.85
N ALA A 75 -9.47 -0.04 -15.16
CA ALA A 75 -9.97 1.01 -14.29
C ALA A 75 -11.51 1.01 -14.05
N ASP A 76 -12.24 0.09 -14.64
CA ASP A 76 -13.70 0.00 -14.51
C ASP A 76 -14.15 -0.28 -13.07
N ARG A 77 -15.06 0.54 -12.58
CA ARG A 77 -15.60 0.44 -11.21
C ARG A 77 -16.94 -0.31 -11.18
N THR A 78 -16.95 -1.54 -11.64
CA THR A 78 -18.15 -2.39 -11.64
C THR A 78 -18.13 -3.42 -10.52
N ALA A 79 -19.28 -3.93 -10.10
CA ALA A 79 -19.39 -5.04 -9.16
C ALA A 79 -18.71 -6.31 -9.70
N GLY A 80 -18.79 -6.55 -11.01
CA GLY A 80 -18.11 -7.66 -11.67
C GLY A 80 -16.59 -7.57 -11.58
N ARG A 81 -16.01 -6.36 -11.62
CA ARG A 81 -14.58 -6.15 -11.41
C ARG A 81 -14.16 -6.49 -9.98
N LYS A 82 -14.94 -6.09 -8.98
CA LYS A 82 -14.67 -6.42 -7.58
C LYS A 82 -14.66 -7.93 -7.33
N LEU A 83 -15.58 -8.65 -7.96
CA LEU A 83 -15.62 -10.11 -7.90
C LEU A 83 -14.35 -10.72 -8.52
N ARG A 84 -13.94 -10.24 -9.72
CA ARG A 84 -12.69 -10.69 -10.35
C ARG A 84 -11.46 -10.40 -9.48
N GLU A 85 -11.42 -9.24 -8.86
CA GLU A 85 -10.35 -8.87 -7.91
C GLU A 85 -10.24 -9.87 -6.77
N VAL A 86 -11.36 -10.26 -6.16
CA VAL A 86 -11.39 -11.26 -5.09
C VAL A 86 -10.92 -12.63 -5.58
N LEU A 87 -11.39 -13.07 -6.75
CA LEU A 87 -10.98 -14.35 -7.33
C LEU A 87 -9.48 -14.38 -7.66
N ILE A 88 -8.94 -13.31 -8.22
CA ILE A 88 -7.51 -13.18 -8.50
C ILE A 88 -6.71 -13.13 -7.19
N ALA A 89 -7.21 -12.46 -6.16
CA ALA A 89 -6.57 -12.45 -4.85
C ALA A 89 -6.45 -13.85 -4.25
N PHE A 90 -7.49 -14.66 -4.32
CA PHE A 90 -7.43 -16.07 -3.92
C PHE A 90 -6.43 -16.88 -4.74
N TRP A 91 -6.39 -16.66 -6.04
CA TRP A 91 -5.45 -17.32 -6.93
C TRP A 91 -3.99 -16.95 -6.60
N LEU A 92 -3.70 -15.66 -6.34
CA LEU A 92 -2.38 -15.20 -5.92
C LEU A 92 -1.95 -15.85 -4.60
N GLU A 93 -2.85 -15.90 -3.61
CA GLU A 93 -2.58 -16.54 -2.31
C GLU A 93 -2.33 -18.05 -2.44
N ALA A 94 -2.95 -18.72 -3.41
CA ALA A 94 -2.73 -20.13 -3.67
C ALA A 94 -1.34 -20.42 -4.28
N TRP A 95 -0.80 -19.51 -5.08
CA TRP A 95 0.44 -19.70 -5.82
C TRP A 95 1.67 -19.01 -5.24
N LEU A 96 1.48 -17.92 -4.50
CA LEU A 96 2.56 -17.12 -3.96
C LEU A 96 2.58 -17.17 -2.43
N SER A 97 3.76 -17.09 -1.84
CA SER A 97 3.90 -16.85 -0.40
C SER A 97 3.48 -15.42 -0.05
N LYS A 98 3.24 -15.17 1.22
CA LYS A 98 2.95 -13.82 1.72
C LYS A 98 4.09 -12.85 1.43
N ASP A 99 5.33 -13.26 1.61
CA ASP A 99 6.50 -12.43 1.30
C ASP A 99 6.64 -12.13 -0.19
N GLU A 100 6.30 -13.07 -1.06
CA GLU A 100 6.26 -12.84 -2.51
C GLU A 100 5.15 -11.86 -2.91
N ILE A 101 3.96 -11.96 -2.31
CA ILE A 101 2.85 -11.02 -2.53
C ILE A 101 3.27 -9.62 -2.08
N LEU A 102 3.81 -9.49 -0.88
CA LEU A 102 4.29 -8.21 -0.35
C LEU A 102 5.39 -7.61 -1.22
N SER A 103 6.33 -8.43 -1.68
CA SER A 103 7.42 -8.01 -2.58
C SER A 103 6.88 -7.45 -3.89
N ARG A 104 5.93 -8.13 -4.52
CA ARG A 104 5.30 -7.68 -5.77
C ARG A 104 4.48 -6.40 -5.57
N TYR A 105 3.75 -6.32 -4.46
CA TYR A 105 3.00 -5.12 -4.10
C TYR A 105 3.93 -3.91 -3.95
N LEU A 106 4.97 -4.02 -3.13
CA LEU A 106 5.94 -2.95 -2.89
C LEU A 106 6.73 -2.58 -4.15
N SER A 107 6.94 -3.53 -5.06
CA SER A 107 7.67 -3.29 -6.31
C SER A 107 6.85 -2.53 -7.37
N ASN A 108 5.52 -2.51 -7.24
CA ASN A 108 4.63 -2.01 -8.31
C ASN A 108 3.67 -0.90 -7.87
N VAL A 109 3.46 -0.68 -6.59
CA VAL A 109 2.49 0.30 -6.10
C VAL A 109 2.86 1.72 -6.51
N TYR A 110 1.84 2.54 -6.82
CA TYR A 110 2.01 3.93 -7.23
C TYR A 110 2.20 4.85 -6.03
N PHE A 111 3.23 5.69 -6.10
CA PHE A 111 3.60 6.65 -5.04
C PHE A 111 3.46 8.13 -5.44
N GLY A 112 2.69 8.45 -6.47
CA GLY A 112 2.60 9.82 -6.97
C GLY A 112 3.79 10.22 -7.84
N ASP A 113 3.77 11.41 -8.42
CA ASP A 113 4.86 11.96 -9.24
C ASP A 113 5.33 11.06 -10.39
N ASN A 114 4.45 10.22 -10.94
CA ASN A 114 4.81 9.18 -11.92
C ASN A 114 5.82 8.14 -11.41
N VAL A 115 5.90 7.93 -10.10
CA VAL A 115 6.82 6.99 -9.45
C VAL A 115 6.09 5.72 -9.04
N TYR A 116 6.59 4.58 -9.49
CA TYR A 116 6.05 3.25 -9.21
C TYR A 116 7.09 2.40 -8.49
N GLY A 117 6.66 1.75 -7.42
CA GLY A 117 7.48 0.86 -6.62
C GLY A 117 8.31 1.56 -5.57
N LEU A 118 8.64 0.80 -4.53
CA LEU A 118 9.33 1.30 -3.35
C LEU A 118 10.74 1.79 -3.64
N THR A 119 11.49 1.12 -4.51
CA THR A 119 12.86 1.52 -4.85
C THR A 119 12.88 2.91 -5.48
N ALA A 120 12.02 3.16 -6.46
CA ALA A 120 11.93 4.46 -7.11
C ALA A 120 11.42 5.54 -6.15
N ALA A 121 10.44 5.22 -5.31
CA ALA A 121 9.87 6.15 -4.34
C ALA A 121 10.87 6.55 -3.25
N ALA A 122 11.62 5.61 -2.71
CA ALA A 122 12.64 5.86 -1.71
C ALA A 122 13.74 6.79 -2.26
N LYS A 123 14.16 6.56 -3.50
CA LYS A 123 15.13 7.42 -4.18
C LYS A 123 14.56 8.79 -4.50
N HIS A 124 13.34 8.84 -5.05
CA HIS A 124 12.70 10.09 -5.48
C HIS A 124 12.42 11.04 -4.32
N TYR A 125 11.85 10.53 -3.22
CA TYR A 125 11.44 11.36 -2.09
C TYR A 125 12.54 11.56 -1.04
N PHE A 126 13.44 10.60 -0.86
CA PHE A 126 14.43 10.64 0.24
C PHE A 126 15.87 10.47 -0.21
N GLY A 127 16.13 10.18 -1.49
CA GLY A 127 17.48 9.93 -1.99
C GLY A 127 18.15 8.70 -1.36
N ARG A 128 17.37 7.69 -0.93
CA ARG A 128 17.84 6.51 -0.24
C ARG A 128 17.41 5.23 -0.95
N ALA A 129 18.16 4.15 -0.70
CA ALA A 129 17.73 2.81 -1.05
C ALA A 129 16.58 2.35 -0.13
N PRO A 130 15.70 1.42 -0.56
CA PRO A 130 14.56 0.97 0.25
C PRO A 130 14.95 0.39 1.61
N ASP A 131 16.08 -0.32 1.68
CA ASP A 131 16.61 -0.91 2.90
C ASP A 131 17.23 0.10 3.87
N LYS A 132 17.40 1.34 3.46
CA LYS A 132 17.93 2.44 4.25
C LYS A 132 16.89 3.43 4.76
N LEU A 133 15.62 3.18 4.48
CA LEU A 133 14.52 4.00 4.99
C LEU A 133 14.42 3.85 6.52
N ASN A 134 14.30 4.97 7.22
CA ASN A 134 13.95 4.94 8.64
C ASN A 134 12.44 4.75 8.83
N VAL A 135 11.99 4.60 10.08
CA VAL A 135 10.57 4.36 10.41
C VAL A 135 9.68 5.49 9.88
N GLY A 136 10.06 6.74 10.10
CA GLY A 136 9.29 7.90 9.61
C GLY A 136 9.18 7.95 8.09
N GLN A 137 10.26 7.70 7.40
CA GLN A 137 10.28 7.64 5.92
C GLN A 137 9.42 6.51 5.38
N ALA A 138 9.52 5.32 5.95
CA ALA A 138 8.68 4.18 5.58
C ALA A 138 7.20 4.47 5.86
N ALA A 139 6.88 5.07 6.99
CA ALA A 139 5.52 5.48 7.35
C ALA A 139 4.96 6.54 6.39
N MET A 140 5.76 7.52 5.97
CA MET A 140 5.34 8.52 4.98
C MET A 140 5.00 7.85 3.65
N LEU A 141 5.85 6.98 3.14
CA LEU A 141 5.59 6.27 1.88
C LEU A 141 4.34 5.38 1.99
N ALA A 142 4.18 4.64 3.07
CA ALA A 142 2.97 3.85 3.30
C ALA A 142 1.71 4.71 3.34
N GLY A 143 1.79 5.90 3.91
CA GLY A 143 0.68 6.86 3.95
C GLY A 143 0.26 7.40 2.59
N LEU A 144 1.18 7.49 1.62
CA LEU A 144 0.89 8.01 0.28
C LEU A 144 -0.04 7.10 -0.52
N VAL A 145 0.03 5.81 -0.32
CA VAL A 145 -0.61 4.80 -1.18
C VAL A 145 -2.12 5.01 -1.31
N LYS A 146 -2.78 5.51 -0.28
CA LYS A 146 -4.22 5.77 -0.28
C LYS A 146 -4.64 6.87 -1.27
N ALA A 147 -3.83 7.90 -1.43
CA ALA A 147 -4.09 9.04 -2.31
C ALA A 147 -2.77 9.64 -2.81
N PRO A 148 -2.02 8.90 -3.64
CA PRO A 148 -0.62 9.22 -3.94
C PRO A 148 -0.45 10.57 -4.64
N SER A 149 -1.35 10.93 -5.53
CA SER A 149 -1.28 12.24 -6.22
C SER A 149 -1.58 13.42 -5.30
N ARG A 150 -2.47 13.24 -4.32
CA ARG A 150 -2.84 14.29 -3.36
C ARG A 150 -1.84 14.44 -2.22
N LEU A 151 -1.22 13.34 -1.80
CA LEU A 151 -0.36 13.27 -0.61
C LEU A 151 1.13 13.27 -0.93
N ALA A 152 1.53 13.33 -2.21
CA ALA A 152 2.94 13.40 -2.57
C ALA A 152 3.62 14.59 -1.88
N PRO A 153 4.70 14.38 -1.10
CA PRO A 153 5.32 15.43 -0.29
C PRO A 153 5.92 16.57 -1.11
N THR A 154 6.19 16.36 -2.37
CA THR A 154 6.65 17.39 -3.31
C THR A 154 5.62 18.49 -3.56
N GLY A 155 4.33 18.16 -3.47
CA GLY A 155 3.22 19.11 -3.66
C GLY A 155 2.40 19.36 -2.41
N ASN A 156 2.50 18.53 -1.37
CA ASN A 156 1.70 18.59 -0.16
C ASN A 156 2.45 17.98 1.03
N LEU A 157 3.52 18.64 1.45
CA LEU A 157 4.35 18.14 2.55
C LEU A 157 3.55 18.04 3.87
N GLU A 158 2.70 19.02 4.15
CA GLU A 158 1.86 19.02 5.36
C GLU A 158 0.90 17.83 5.40
N GLY A 159 0.21 17.55 4.30
CA GLY A 159 -0.67 16.37 4.17
C GLY A 159 0.10 15.04 4.26
N ALA A 160 1.28 14.97 3.66
CA ALA A 160 2.15 13.80 3.74
C ALA A 160 2.61 13.55 5.18
N GLN A 161 3.03 14.57 5.90
CA GLN A 161 3.44 14.48 7.30
C GLN A 161 2.28 14.13 8.24
N ALA A 162 1.12 14.71 8.02
CA ALA A 162 -0.07 14.37 8.80
C ALA A 162 -0.45 12.89 8.62
N ARG A 163 -0.38 12.38 7.40
CA ARG A 163 -0.63 10.97 7.11
C ARG A 163 0.45 10.04 7.67
N GLU A 164 1.70 10.46 7.63
CA GLU A 164 2.82 9.75 8.28
C GLU A 164 2.53 9.50 9.77
N MET A 165 2.07 10.51 10.49
CA MET A 165 1.71 10.39 11.91
C MET A 165 0.58 9.38 12.14
N VAL A 166 -0.40 9.32 11.26
CA VAL A 166 -1.45 8.30 11.30
C VAL A 166 -0.87 6.89 11.13
N VAL A 167 0.05 6.71 10.20
CA VAL A 167 0.72 5.42 9.98
C VAL A 167 1.56 5.01 11.18
N VAL A 168 2.35 5.93 11.73
CA VAL A 168 3.15 5.65 12.95
C VAL A 168 2.25 5.24 14.10
N GLY A 169 1.14 5.93 14.32
CA GLY A 169 0.15 5.55 15.32
C GLY A 169 -0.42 4.14 15.10
N ALA A 170 -0.70 3.78 13.85
CA ALA A 170 -1.16 2.45 13.49
C ALA A 170 -0.08 1.36 13.75
N MET A 171 1.19 1.68 13.50
CA MET A 171 2.30 0.77 13.77
C MET A 171 2.46 0.48 15.27
N VAL A 172 2.28 1.50 16.12
CA VAL A 172 2.34 1.34 17.58
C VAL A 172 1.20 0.48 18.10
N GLY A 173 0.01 0.57 17.50
CA GLY A 173 -1.17 -0.20 17.89
C GLY A 173 -1.26 -1.61 17.29
N ALA A 174 -0.30 -1.96 16.46
CA ALA A 174 -0.31 -3.26 15.79
C ALA A 174 0.37 -4.37 16.62
#